data_6de986bbfaeb9275b1aa7c887d8b299b
#
_entry.id   6de986bbfaeb9275b1aa7c887d8b299b
#
_cell.length_a   1.000
_cell.length_b   1.000
_cell.length_c   1.000
_cell.angle_alpha   90.00
_cell.angle_beta   90.00
_cell.angle_gamma   90.00
#
_symmetry.space_group_name_H-M   'P 1'
#
loop_
_entity.id
_entity.type
_entity.pdbx_description
1 polymer ?
#
loop_
_entity_poly.entity_id
_entity_poly.type
_entity_poly.pdbx_seq_one_letter_code
_entity_poly.pdbx_strand_id
1 'polypeptide(L)'
;QVAEDALLRVVGVGEATSLGVRRGTIVDAEAVAKACHMALEHAERMSGHASDRVFVSLSGADILCQEATGVVAVSRADGEVSEDDVTRCLGEVEARLSLPLNREVIHALPRSYRLDDQKDIKDPVGMRGVRLEANALVVTGSTAQIKNIGRALEQAGTQAEASIVEPLAAAEAVLHQKQKERGCVLVNIGGSTTSLAVYEDGNLLHLAVRPVGSGHITNDIAIGLRTSIDVAEAVKLQYGTANPHEVGKREEVDLSLFDAHEEGLVSRYHIAEIIEA
;
A
#
# COMPACT_ATOMS: atom_id res chain seq x y z
N GLN A 1 -10.34 -10.78 15.00
CA GLN A 1 -10.94 -10.81 16.35
C GLN A 1 -9.88 -10.48 17.39
N VAL A 2 -10.20 -9.61 18.35
CA VAL A 2 -9.34 -9.37 19.53
C VAL A 2 -9.63 -10.50 20.52
N ALA A 3 -8.63 -11.30 20.82
CA ALA A 3 -8.77 -12.34 21.84
C ALA A 3 -8.75 -11.75 23.26
N GLU A 4 -9.14 -12.52 24.28
CA GLU A 4 -9.13 -12.10 25.69
C GLU A 4 -7.74 -11.65 26.19
N ASP A 5 -6.66 -12.11 25.52
CA ASP A 5 -5.27 -11.74 25.78
C ASP A 5 -4.79 -10.51 24.97
N ALA A 6 -5.71 -9.74 24.35
CA ALA A 6 -5.48 -8.59 23.48
C ALA A 6 -4.64 -8.88 22.21
N LEU A 7 -4.42 -10.14 21.86
CA LEU A 7 -3.75 -10.52 20.62
C LEU A 7 -4.74 -10.56 19.45
N LEU A 8 -4.35 -10.00 18.31
CA LEU A 8 -5.08 -10.13 17.06
C LEU A 8 -4.91 -11.54 16.51
N ARG A 9 -6.02 -12.22 16.19
CA ARG A 9 -6.02 -13.54 15.56
C ARG A 9 -6.74 -13.49 14.22
N VAL A 10 -6.12 -14.05 13.19
CA VAL A 10 -6.77 -14.30 11.91
C VAL A 10 -7.70 -15.49 12.08
N VAL A 11 -9.01 -15.29 11.86
CA VAL A 11 -10.05 -16.32 12.01
C VAL A 11 -10.64 -16.78 10.69
N GLY A 12 -10.37 -16.06 9.60
CA GLY A 12 -10.79 -16.42 8.25
C GLY A 12 -9.98 -15.66 7.21
N VAL A 13 -9.80 -16.25 6.05
CA VAL A 13 -9.14 -15.68 4.88
C VAL A 13 -9.99 -15.95 3.66
N GLY A 14 -10.11 -14.96 2.77
CA GLY A 14 -10.78 -15.10 1.50
C GLY A 14 -9.96 -14.49 0.38
N GLU A 15 -9.92 -15.16 -0.75
CA GLU A 15 -9.20 -14.73 -1.93
C GLU A 15 -10.13 -14.74 -3.15
N ALA A 16 -9.93 -13.78 -4.05
CA ALA A 16 -10.55 -13.71 -5.34
C ALA A 16 -9.61 -13.08 -6.36
N THR A 17 -9.72 -13.50 -7.62
CA THR A 17 -8.93 -12.89 -8.69
C THR A 17 -9.28 -11.42 -8.84
N SER A 18 -8.28 -10.55 -8.76
CA SER A 18 -8.45 -9.09 -8.87
C SER A 18 -8.64 -8.68 -10.32
N LEU A 19 -9.86 -8.77 -10.82
CA LEU A 19 -10.28 -8.22 -12.08
C LEU A 19 -10.74 -6.76 -11.88
N GLY A 20 -10.58 -5.92 -12.92
CA GLY A 20 -11.04 -4.52 -12.86
C GLY A 20 -10.06 -3.54 -12.20
N VAL A 21 -8.86 -3.99 -11.80
CA VAL A 21 -7.77 -3.13 -11.31
C VAL A 21 -6.63 -3.13 -12.31
N ARG A 22 -6.11 -1.95 -12.65
CA ARG A 22 -4.95 -1.79 -13.53
C ARG A 22 -3.98 -0.77 -12.94
N ARG A 23 -2.72 -1.17 -12.72
CA ARG A 23 -1.67 -0.33 -12.11
C ARG A 23 -2.10 0.32 -10.78
N GLY A 24 -2.82 -0.46 -9.95
CA GLY A 24 -3.37 0.01 -8.68
C GLY A 24 -4.59 0.94 -8.79
N THR A 25 -5.15 1.12 -9.98
CA THR A 25 -6.29 2.01 -10.25
C THR A 25 -7.51 1.17 -10.66
N ILE A 26 -8.68 1.46 -10.11
CA ILE A 26 -9.93 0.81 -10.50
C ILE A 26 -10.33 1.32 -11.90
N VAL A 27 -10.45 0.39 -12.84
CA VAL A 27 -10.91 0.64 -14.21
C VAL A 27 -12.30 0.03 -14.47
N ASP A 28 -12.70 -0.96 -13.66
CA ASP A 28 -14.02 -1.58 -13.68
C ASP A 28 -14.48 -1.83 -12.24
N ALA A 29 -15.39 -0.97 -11.76
CA ALA A 29 -15.86 -1.03 -10.38
C ALA A 29 -16.77 -2.25 -10.10
N GLU A 30 -17.51 -2.74 -11.11
CA GLU A 30 -18.38 -3.91 -10.97
C GLU A 30 -17.53 -5.19 -10.80
N ALA A 31 -16.48 -5.35 -11.61
CA ALA A 31 -15.56 -6.46 -11.48
C ALA A 31 -14.85 -6.46 -10.10
N VAL A 32 -14.45 -5.28 -9.61
CA VAL A 32 -13.86 -5.13 -8.27
C VAL A 32 -14.87 -5.48 -7.18
N ALA A 33 -16.11 -4.98 -7.28
CA ALA A 33 -17.16 -5.29 -6.31
C ALA A 33 -17.44 -6.81 -6.21
N LYS A 34 -17.49 -7.48 -7.36
CA LYS A 34 -17.66 -8.94 -7.42
C LYS A 34 -16.49 -9.69 -6.78
N ALA A 35 -15.27 -9.29 -7.05
CA ALA A 35 -14.08 -9.88 -6.43
C ALA A 35 -14.07 -9.66 -4.89
N CYS A 36 -14.39 -8.44 -4.43
CA CYS A 36 -14.52 -8.16 -3.00
C CYS A 36 -15.60 -9.01 -2.34
N HIS A 37 -16.78 -9.11 -2.97
CA HIS A 37 -17.88 -9.95 -2.45
C HIS A 37 -17.45 -11.42 -2.30
N MET A 38 -16.83 -12.00 -3.32
CA MET A 38 -16.33 -13.38 -3.28
C MET A 38 -15.30 -13.60 -2.17
N ALA A 39 -14.34 -12.69 -2.03
CA ALA A 39 -13.32 -12.78 -0.99
C ALA A 39 -13.93 -12.67 0.42
N LEU A 40 -14.87 -11.73 0.61
CA LEU A 40 -15.61 -11.57 1.87
C LEU A 40 -16.42 -12.83 2.20
N GLU A 41 -17.18 -13.35 1.26
CA GLU A 41 -17.98 -14.58 1.45
C GLU A 41 -17.11 -15.76 1.88
N HIS A 42 -15.91 -15.92 1.29
CA HIS A 42 -14.98 -16.97 1.68
C HIS A 42 -14.45 -16.77 3.11
N ALA A 43 -14.06 -15.54 3.47
CA ALA A 43 -13.56 -15.22 4.80
C ALA A 43 -14.64 -15.38 5.88
N GLU A 44 -15.88 -14.94 5.60
CA GLU A 44 -17.05 -15.07 6.48
C GLU A 44 -17.44 -16.54 6.70
N ARG A 45 -17.43 -17.34 5.64
CA ARG A 45 -17.70 -18.78 5.72
C ARG A 45 -16.67 -19.50 6.58
N MET A 46 -15.39 -19.12 6.49
CA MET A 46 -14.32 -19.70 7.30
C MET A 46 -14.38 -19.25 8.76
N SER A 47 -14.67 -17.96 9.00
CA SER A 47 -14.69 -17.38 10.34
C SER A 47 -15.98 -17.63 11.11
N GLY A 48 -17.10 -17.84 10.40
CA GLY A 48 -18.44 -17.87 10.96
C GLY A 48 -19.00 -16.50 11.37
N HIS A 49 -18.36 -15.40 10.94
CA HIS A 49 -18.75 -14.03 11.28
C HIS A 49 -18.97 -13.21 10.01
N ALA A 50 -20.07 -12.45 9.95
CA ALA A 50 -20.31 -11.47 8.90
C ALA A 50 -19.55 -10.17 9.19
N SER A 51 -19.10 -9.48 8.14
CA SER A 51 -18.32 -8.25 8.21
C SER A 51 -19.03 -7.10 7.51
N ASP A 52 -19.76 -6.29 8.27
CA ASP A 52 -20.44 -5.09 7.76
C ASP A 52 -19.46 -3.95 7.43
N ARG A 53 -18.27 -3.97 8.02
CA ARG A 53 -17.22 -2.95 7.87
C ARG A 53 -15.87 -3.57 7.69
N VAL A 54 -15.04 -2.92 6.85
CA VAL A 54 -13.68 -3.38 6.52
C VAL A 54 -12.69 -2.22 6.55
N PHE A 55 -11.46 -2.51 6.93
CA PHE A 55 -10.33 -1.63 6.66
C PHE A 55 -9.85 -1.87 5.23
N VAL A 56 -9.62 -0.79 4.48
CA VAL A 56 -9.24 -0.86 3.08
C VAL A 56 -7.81 -0.41 2.89
N SER A 57 -7.02 -1.27 2.28
CA SER A 57 -5.66 -0.92 1.86
C SER A 57 -5.68 -0.25 0.49
N LEU A 58 -5.21 1.00 0.42
CA LEU A 58 -5.14 1.79 -0.80
C LEU A 58 -3.74 1.69 -1.41
N SER A 59 -3.67 1.37 -2.69
CA SER A 59 -2.45 1.39 -3.49
C SER A 59 -2.74 2.02 -4.86
N GLY A 60 -1.74 2.64 -5.46
CA GLY A 60 -1.86 3.24 -6.77
C GLY A 60 -0.80 4.31 -7.02
N ALA A 61 -0.51 4.55 -8.29
CA ALA A 61 0.49 5.55 -8.70
C ALA A 61 0.05 7.00 -8.42
N ASP A 62 -1.21 7.20 -8.09
CA ASP A 62 -1.79 8.48 -7.71
C ASP A 62 -1.55 8.85 -6.24
N ILE A 63 -1.04 7.92 -5.43
CA ILE A 63 -0.65 8.21 -4.05
C ILE A 63 0.63 9.06 -4.07
N LEU A 64 0.52 10.24 -3.49
CA LEU A 64 1.63 11.20 -3.34
C LEU A 64 1.87 11.48 -1.87
N CYS A 65 3.12 11.74 -1.54
CA CYS A 65 3.59 12.03 -0.20
C CYS A 65 4.38 13.34 -0.23
N GLN A 66 4.07 14.25 0.68
CA GLN A 66 4.76 15.54 0.80
C GLN A 66 4.82 16.01 2.25
N GLU A 67 5.85 16.77 2.57
CA GLU A 67 5.97 17.41 3.90
C GLU A 67 5.13 18.68 3.94
N ALA A 68 4.52 18.94 5.09
CA ALA A 68 3.79 20.15 5.36
C ALA A 68 3.86 20.54 6.83
N THR A 69 3.68 21.82 7.10
CA THR A 69 3.81 22.39 8.45
C THR A 69 2.54 23.15 8.82
N GLY A 70 1.99 22.84 9.99
CA GLY A 70 0.89 23.58 10.61
C GLY A 70 1.37 24.35 11.83
N VAL A 71 0.72 25.45 12.16
CA VAL A 71 1.06 26.29 13.31
C VAL A 71 -0.21 26.76 13.98
N VAL A 72 -0.29 26.59 15.30
CA VAL A 72 -1.38 27.10 16.13
C VAL A 72 -0.85 27.81 17.39
N ALA A 73 -1.65 28.70 17.96
CA ALA A 73 -1.43 29.15 19.31
C ALA A 73 -1.98 28.13 20.32
N VAL A 74 -1.25 27.88 21.40
CA VAL A 74 -1.72 27.05 22.53
C VAL A 74 -2.98 27.69 23.12
N SER A 75 -4.03 26.90 23.31
CA SER A 75 -5.37 27.41 23.66
C SER A 75 -5.52 27.72 25.12
N ARG A 76 -4.82 27.01 26.01
CA ARG A 76 -4.95 27.14 27.47
C ARG A 76 -4.23 28.37 28.00
N ALA A 77 -4.87 29.05 28.92
CA ALA A 77 -4.32 30.26 29.56
C ALA A 77 -3.04 30.01 30.38
N ASP A 78 -2.83 28.77 30.86
CA ASP A 78 -1.62 28.36 31.58
C ASP A 78 -0.48 27.96 30.61
N GLY A 79 -0.74 28.00 29.29
CA GLY A 79 0.21 27.66 28.25
C GLY A 79 0.49 26.16 28.10
N GLU A 80 -0.25 25.29 28.80
CA GLU A 80 -0.05 23.85 28.68
C GLU A 80 -0.71 23.30 27.40
N VAL A 81 0.07 22.60 26.60
CA VAL A 81 -0.38 22.00 25.33
C VAL A 81 -1.32 20.83 25.62
N SER A 82 -2.48 20.83 24.99
CA SER A 82 -3.50 19.79 25.07
C SER A 82 -3.53 18.93 23.80
N GLU A 83 -4.19 17.77 23.85
CA GLU A 83 -4.46 16.93 22.68
C GLU A 83 -5.27 17.69 21.62
N ASP A 84 -6.17 18.60 22.04
CA ASP A 84 -6.93 19.47 21.14
C ASP A 84 -6.01 20.44 20.36
N ASP A 85 -4.95 20.96 20.99
CA ASP A 85 -3.97 21.81 20.32
C ASP A 85 -3.20 21.02 19.26
N VAL A 86 -2.83 19.78 19.55
CA VAL A 86 -2.19 18.86 18.59
C VAL A 86 -3.13 18.58 17.43
N THR A 87 -4.38 18.24 17.71
CA THR A 87 -5.39 17.97 16.67
C THR A 87 -5.62 19.18 15.78
N ARG A 88 -5.77 20.37 16.35
CA ARG A 88 -5.89 21.63 15.59
C ARG A 88 -4.64 21.92 14.76
N CYS A 89 -3.45 21.65 15.33
CA CYS A 89 -2.20 21.87 14.62
C CYS A 89 -2.08 20.97 13.37
N LEU A 90 -2.48 19.70 13.47
CA LEU A 90 -2.54 18.79 12.33
C LEU A 90 -3.64 19.21 11.33
N GLY A 91 -4.78 19.69 11.79
CA GLY A 91 -5.81 20.27 10.90
C GLY A 91 -5.29 21.49 10.12
N GLU A 92 -4.44 22.34 10.73
CA GLU A 92 -3.78 23.44 10.04
C GLU A 92 -2.74 22.95 8.99
N VAL A 93 -2.08 21.81 9.22
CA VAL A 93 -1.23 21.18 8.20
C VAL A 93 -2.04 20.89 6.94
N GLU A 94 -3.22 20.27 7.10
CA GLU A 94 -4.11 19.92 5.99
C GLU A 94 -4.68 21.17 5.30
N ALA A 95 -5.15 22.15 6.07
CA ALA A 95 -5.76 23.37 5.56
C ALA A 95 -4.79 24.23 4.73
N ARG A 96 -3.50 24.19 5.03
CA ARG A 96 -2.46 24.92 4.29
C ARG A 96 -2.01 24.26 2.99
N LEU A 97 -2.41 23.01 2.77
CA LEU A 97 -2.09 22.31 1.54
C LEU A 97 -2.94 22.86 0.38
N SER A 98 -2.29 23.41 -0.61
CA SER A 98 -2.94 23.74 -1.88
C SER A 98 -3.12 22.46 -2.71
N LEU A 99 -4.12 21.66 -2.36
CA LEU A 99 -4.44 20.46 -3.12
C LEU A 99 -5.27 20.78 -4.36
N PRO A 100 -4.98 20.13 -5.51
CA PRO A 100 -5.90 20.13 -6.64
C PRO A 100 -7.28 19.59 -6.24
N LEU A 101 -8.34 20.06 -6.89
CA LEU A 101 -9.74 19.69 -6.60
C LEU A 101 -10.03 18.17 -6.70
N ASN A 102 -9.19 17.43 -7.40
CA ASN A 102 -9.31 15.98 -7.59
C ASN A 102 -8.47 15.16 -6.62
N ARG A 103 -7.95 15.77 -5.58
CA ARG A 103 -7.13 15.11 -4.55
C ARG A 103 -7.65 15.36 -3.15
N GLU A 104 -7.49 14.39 -2.28
CA GLU A 104 -7.83 14.51 -0.87
C GLU A 104 -6.72 13.91 0.01
N VAL A 105 -6.67 14.37 1.25
CA VAL A 105 -5.76 13.84 2.27
C VAL A 105 -6.27 12.47 2.72
N ILE A 106 -5.37 11.47 2.71
CA ILE A 106 -5.63 10.14 3.26
C ILE A 106 -5.05 10.07 4.68
N HIS A 107 -3.82 10.57 4.85
CA HIS A 107 -3.13 10.61 6.15
C HIS A 107 -2.37 11.92 6.32
N ALA A 108 -2.39 12.44 7.56
CA ALA A 108 -1.48 13.47 8.05
C ALA A 108 -0.71 12.89 9.24
N LEU A 109 0.53 12.50 9.02
CA LEU A 109 1.36 11.77 9.98
C LEU A 109 2.38 12.73 10.60
N PRO A 110 2.27 13.07 11.89
CA PRO A 110 3.22 13.95 12.54
C PRO A 110 4.60 13.26 12.62
N ARG A 111 5.65 14.01 12.30
CA ARG A 111 7.05 13.58 12.41
C ARG A 111 7.72 14.18 13.63
N SER A 112 7.52 15.47 13.82
CA SER A 112 8.04 16.20 14.98
C SER A 112 7.20 17.45 15.25
N TYR A 113 7.29 17.92 16.46
CA TYR A 113 6.69 19.18 16.87
C TYR A 113 7.76 20.17 17.28
N ARG A 114 7.41 21.43 17.21
CA ARG A 114 8.18 22.54 17.75
C ARG A 114 7.28 23.37 18.65
N LEU A 115 7.74 23.65 19.85
CA LEU A 115 7.05 24.49 20.81
C LEU A 115 7.94 25.70 21.12
N ASP A 116 7.52 26.88 20.66
CA ASP A 116 8.33 28.10 20.65
C ASP A 116 9.71 27.88 20.00
N ASP A 117 10.81 27.93 20.77
CA ASP A 117 12.17 27.72 20.26
C ASP A 117 12.65 26.26 20.37
N GLN A 118 11.92 25.40 21.10
CA GLN A 118 12.27 24.00 21.28
C GLN A 118 11.82 23.17 20.08
N LYS A 119 12.74 22.48 19.40
CA LYS A 119 12.52 21.65 18.21
C LYS A 119 12.57 20.16 18.54
N ASP A 120 12.21 19.34 17.57
CA ASP A 120 12.33 17.88 17.55
C ASP A 120 11.60 17.19 18.73
N ILE A 121 10.47 17.77 19.12
CA ILE A 121 9.60 17.23 20.16
C ILE A 121 8.77 16.10 19.52
N LYS A 122 8.75 14.91 20.15
CA LYS A 122 7.94 13.77 19.71
C LYS A 122 6.50 13.88 20.21
N ASP A 123 6.32 14.24 21.45
CA ASP A 123 5.00 14.45 22.08
C ASP A 123 5.02 15.78 22.84
N PRO A 124 4.26 16.78 22.38
CA PRO A 124 4.20 18.09 23.01
C PRO A 124 3.15 18.18 24.14
N VAL A 125 2.26 17.17 24.31
CA VAL A 125 1.16 17.22 25.29
C VAL A 125 1.71 17.35 26.70
N GLY A 126 1.16 18.30 27.47
CA GLY A 126 1.60 18.63 28.85
C GLY A 126 2.82 19.55 28.92
N MET A 127 3.50 19.85 27.81
CA MET A 127 4.56 20.86 27.77
C MET A 127 3.95 22.28 27.78
N ARG A 128 4.74 23.28 28.18
CA ARG A 128 4.27 24.67 28.23
C ARG A 128 4.95 25.55 27.23
N GLY A 129 4.13 26.29 26.49
CA GLY A 129 4.56 27.25 25.47
C GLY A 129 3.38 28.01 24.88
N VAL A 130 3.66 28.87 23.94
CA VAL A 130 2.68 29.76 23.30
C VAL A 130 2.35 29.34 21.87
N ARG A 131 3.35 28.88 21.14
CA ARG A 131 3.24 28.55 19.71
C ARG A 131 3.62 27.09 19.47
N LEU A 132 2.64 26.28 19.08
CA LEU A 132 2.86 24.91 18.65
C LEU A 132 2.92 24.84 17.12
N GLU A 133 3.95 24.17 16.62
CA GLU A 133 4.15 23.88 15.20
C GLU A 133 4.30 22.38 15.02
N ALA A 134 3.58 21.80 14.06
CA ALA A 134 3.69 20.38 13.68
C ALA A 134 4.33 20.29 12.30
N ASN A 135 5.38 19.48 12.17
CA ASN A 135 5.92 19.04 10.89
C ASN A 135 5.36 17.65 10.60
N ALA A 136 4.59 17.50 9.55
CA ALA A 136 3.91 16.28 9.21
C ALA A 136 4.18 15.83 7.78
N LEU A 137 4.15 14.52 7.59
CA LEU A 137 4.13 13.88 6.28
C LEU A 137 2.67 13.68 5.88
N VAL A 138 2.25 14.33 4.78
CA VAL A 138 0.89 14.24 4.29
C VAL A 138 0.83 13.34 3.08
N VAL A 139 -0.02 12.33 3.15
CA VAL A 139 -0.29 11.38 2.07
C VAL A 139 -1.63 11.73 1.45
N THR A 140 -1.63 11.89 0.14
CA THR A 140 -2.82 12.27 -0.63
C THR A 140 -3.08 11.26 -1.74
N GLY A 141 -4.36 11.10 -2.12
CA GLY A 141 -4.80 10.24 -3.21
C GLY A 141 -5.83 10.90 -4.10
N SER A 142 -6.18 10.24 -5.19
CA SER A 142 -7.24 10.70 -6.09
C SER A 142 -8.62 10.52 -5.44
N THR A 143 -9.37 11.61 -5.29
CA THR A 143 -10.76 11.58 -4.79
C THR A 143 -11.65 10.63 -5.61
N ALA A 144 -11.46 10.56 -6.92
CA ALA A 144 -12.22 9.67 -7.78
C ALA A 144 -11.94 8.20 -7.47
N GLN A 145 -10.66 7.83 -7.23
CA GLN A 145 -10.29 6.45 -6.89
C GLN A 145 -10.82 6.03 -5.52
N ILE A 146 -10.70 6.89 -4.51
CA ILE A 146 -11.23 6.63 -3.16
C ILE A 146 -12.73 6.42 -3.21
N LYS A 147 -13.48 7.25 -3.96
CA LYS A 147 -14.92 7.09 -4.17
C LYS A 147 -15.28 5.82 -4.94
N ASN A 148 -14.48 5.43 -5.94
CA ASN A 148 -14.72 4.19 -6.69
C ASN A 148 -14.54 2.96 -5.81
N ILE A 149 -13.56 2.96 -4.91
CA ILE A 149 -13.38 1.90 -3.90
C ILE A 149 -14.59 1.83 -2.97
N GLY A 150 -15.04 2.97 -2.43
CA GLY A 150 -16.24 3.03 -1.58
C GLY A 150 -17.47 2.43 -2.26
N ARG A 151 -17.72 2.81 -3.52
CA ARG A 151 -18.83 2.25 -4.30
C ARG A 151 -18.71 0.75 -4.55
N ALA A 152 -17.49 0.27 -4.85
CA ALA A 152 -17.28 -1.16 -5.06
C ALA A 152 -17.55 -1.97 -3.79
N LEU A 153 -17.16 -1.44 -2.62
CA LEU A 153 -17.46 -2.06 -1.32
C LEU A 153 -18.95 -2.05 -0.99
N GLU A 154 -19.65 -0.95 -1.22
CA GLU A 154 -21.10 -0.87 -1.04
C GLU A 154 -21.83 -1.91 -1.92
N GLN A 155 -21.39 -2.07 -3.18
CA GLN A 155 -21.93 -3.10 -4.08
C GLN A 155 -21.55 -4.52 -3.65
N ALA A 156 -20.41 -4.68 -2.96
CA ALA A 156 -20.00 -5.96 -2.37
C ALA A 156 -20.77 -6.30 -1.07
N GLY A 157 -21.57 -5.38 -0.53
CA GLY A 157 -22.37 -5.56 0.69
C GLY A 157 -21.65 -5.15 1.98
N THR A 158 -20.58 -4.37 1.91
CA THR A 158 -19.82 -3.88 3.06
C THR A 158 -19.50 -2.40 2.94
N GLN A 159 -18.91 -1.79 3.97
CA GLN A 159 -18.49 -0.40 3.97
C GLN A 159 -17.06 -0.26 4.48
N ALA A 160 -16.32 0.73 3.95
CA ALA A 160 -15.01 1.08 4.49
C ALA A 160 -15.18 1.76 5.86
N GLU A 161 -14.60 1.19 6.90
CA GLU A 161 -14.45 1.86 8.21
C GLU A 161 -13.34 2.89 8.17
N ALA A 162 -12.21 2.51 7.58
CA ALA A 162 -11.09 3.41 7.31
C ALA A 162 -10.29 2.94 6.08
N SER A 163 -9.62 3.91 5.46
CA SER A 163 -8.68 3.67 4.36
C SER A 163 -7.26 3.90 4.85
N ILE A 164 -6.37 2.96 4.56
CA ILE A 164 -4.96 3.01 4.94
C ILE A 164 -4.13 2.80 3.68
N VAL A 165 -3.11 3.63 3.45
CA VAL A 165 -2.23 3.38 2.31
C VAL A 165 -1.43 2.09 2.52
N GLU A 166 -1.32 1.29 1.47
CA GLU A 166 -0.78 -0.06 1.50
C GLU A 166 0.61 -0.16 2.17
N PRO A 167 1.62 0.67 1.86
CA PRO A 167 2.93 0.53 2.51
C PRO A 167 2.92 0.82 4.02
N LEU A 168 1.95 1.60 4.54
CA LEU A 168 1.77 1.77 5.99
C LEU A 168 1.16 0.51 6.61
N ALA A 169 0.10 -0.04 6.00
CA ALA A 169 -0.52 -1.26 6.50
C ALA A 169 0.46 -2.44 6.50
N ALA A 170 1.25 -2.59 5.42
CA ALA A 170 2.29 -3.60 5.33
C ALA A 170 3.38 -3.42 6.40
N ALA A 171 3.81 -2.16 6.65
CA ALA A 171 4.81 -1.87 7.67
C ALA A 171 4.35 -2.22 9.09
N GLU A 172 3.07 -1.99 9.42
CA GLU A 172 2.51 -2.40 10.71
C GLU A 172 2.47 -3.92 10.87
N ALA A 173 2.26 -4.67 9.77
CA ALA A 173 2.19 -6.12 9.81
C ALA A 173 3.56 -6.80 9.92
N VAL A 174 4.62 -6.24 9.32
CA VAL A 174 5.90 -6.96 9.16
C VAL A 174 7.10 -6.30 9.86
N LEU A 175 7.03 -5.00 10.21
CA LEU A 175 8.13 -4.30 10.87
C LEU A 175 7.93 -4.21 12.38
N HIS A 176 8.97 -4.56 13.11
CA HIS A 176 9.02 -4.31 14.54
C HIS A 176 9.46 -2.86 14.84
N GLN A 177 9.02 -2.31 15.98
CA GLN A 177 9.37 -0.96 16.41
C GLN A 177 10.89 -0.70 16.39
N LYS A 178 11.69 -1.67 16.85
CA LYS A 178 13.17 -1.56 16.83
C LYS A 178 13.77 -1.42 15.44
N GLN A 179 13.12 -1.97 14.41
CA GLN A 179 13.57 -1.81 13.01
C GLN A 179 13.29 -0.40 12.54
N LYS A 180 12.07 0.11 12.82
CA LYS A 180 11.70 1.49 12.49
C LYS A 180 12.62 2.51 13.18
N GLU A 181 13.00 2.27 14.45
CA GLU A 181 13.93 3.13 15.21
C GLU A 181 15.35 3.12 14.65
N ARG A 182 15.86 1.98 14.19
CA ARG A 182 17.21 1.86 13.63
C ARG A 182 17.34 2.37 12.20
N GLY A 183 16.24 2.65 11.57
CA GLY A 183 16.14 2.95 10.15
C GLY A 183 16.00 1.67 9.32
N CYS A 184 14.95 1.67 8.49
CA CYS A 184 14.68 0.58 7.55
C CYS A 184 13.86 1.07 6.36
N VAL A 185 13.91 0.31 5.29
CA VAL A 185 13.06 0.50 4.12
C VAL A 185 12.22 -0.76 3.94
N LEU A 186 10.90 -0.58 3.95
CA LEU A 186 9.96 -1.58 3.47
C LEU A 186 9.81 -1.42 1.96
N VAL A 187 9.97 -2.50 1.22
CA VAL A 187 9.65 -2.56 -0.21
C VAL A 187 8.65 -3.68 -0.42
N ASN A 188 7.48 -3.35 -0.98
CA ASN A 188 6.47 -4.33 -1.37
C ASN A 188 6.35 -4.34 -2.89
N ILE A 189 6.68 -5.49 -3.52
CA ILE A 189 6.63 -5.68 -4.96
C ILE A 189 5.39 -6.53 -5.27
N GLY A 190 4.34 -5.86 -5.74
CA GLY A 190 3.09 -6.51 -6.15
C GLY A 190 3.07 -6.87 -7.65
N GLY A 191 1.91 -7.28 -8.13
CA GLY A 191 1.71 -7.61 -9.56
C GLY A 191 1.83 -6.40 -10.48
N SER A 192 1.26 -5.25 -10.09
CA SER A 192 1.21 -4.05 -10.96
C SER A 192 1.81 -2.79 -10.33
N THR A 193 2.15 -2.83 -9.04
CA THR A 193 2.72 -1.71 -8.29
C THR A 193 3.86 -2.19 -7.41
N THR A 194 4.84 -1.31 -7.19
CA THR A 194 5.84 -1.44 -6.15
C THR A 194 5.70 -0.26 -5.21
N SER A 195 5.53 -0.51 -3.92
CA SER A 195 5.44 0.51 -2.90
C SER A 195 6.63 0.45 -1.95
N LEU A 196 6.96 1.59 -1.39
CA LEU A 196 8.03 1.69 -0.40
C LEU A 196 7.63 2.61 0.76
N ALA A 197 8.14 2.29 1.95
CA ALA A 197 8.06 3.14 3.13
C ALA A 197 9.44 3.17 3.80
N VAL A 198 9.95 4.37 4.05
CA VAL A 198 11.27 4.62 4.67
C VAL A 198 11.05 5.09 6.09
N TYR A 199 11.67 4.42 7.03
CA TYR A 199 11.60 4.75 8.46
C TYR A 199 12.97 5.11 9.02
N GLU A 200 13.02 6.07 9.93
CA GLU A 200 14.19 6.44 10.73
C GLU A 200 13.71 7.03 12.06
N ASP A 201 14.40 6.70 13.16
CA ASP A 201 14.06 7.13 14.52
C ASP A 201 12.60 6.83 14.94
N GLY A 202 12.02 5.78 14.37
CA GLY A 202 10.62 5.39 14.58
C GLY A 202 9.61 6.15 13.73
N ASN A 203 10.02 7.16 12.96
CA ASN A 203 9.15 7.99 12.13
C ASN A 203 9.19 7.57 10.67
N LEU A 204 8.05 7.72 10.00
CA LEU A 204 7.98 7.59 8.54
C LEU A 204 8.60 8.83 7.89
N LEU A 205 9.70 8.65 7.14
CA LEU A 205 10.37 9.72 6.41
C LEU A 205 9.79 9.93 5.02
N HIS A 206 9.49 8.83 4.32
CA HIS A 206 9.02 8.88 2.96
C HIS A 206 8.18 7.68 2.62
N LEU A 207 7.25 7.89 1.71
CA LEU A 207 6.37 6.86 1.15
C LEU A 207 6.22 7.12 -0.34
N ALA A 208 6.30 6.07 -1.14
CA ALA A 208 6.05 6.17 -2.57
C ALA A 208 5.40 4.90 -3.12
N VAL A 209 4.60 5.05 -4.16
CA VAL A 209 4.06 3.95 -4.95
C VAL A 209 4.45 4.17 -6.41
N ARG A 210 4.95 3.12 -7.06
CA ARG A 210 5.34 3.13 -8.47
C ARG A 210 4.48 2.13 -9.24
N PRO A 211 3.98 2.47 -10.44
CA PRO A 211 3.15 1.57 -11.26
C PRO A 211 4.00 0.56 -12.02
N VAL A 212 4.90 -0.11 -11.32
CA VAL A 212 5.75 -1.18 -11.82
C VAL A 212 5.70 -2.34 -10.83
N GLY A 213 5.53 -3.55 -11.33
CA GLY A 213 5.47 -4.76 -10.51
C GLY A 213 5.76 -6.00 -11.36
N SER A 214 5.62 -7.18 -10.76
CA SER A 214 5.97 -8.47 -11.38
C SER A 214 5.21 -8.79 -12.67
N GLY A 215 4.05 -8.16 -12.90
CA GLY A 215 3.30 -8.29 -14.15
C GLY A 215 4.00 -7.67 -15.37
N HIS A 216 4.94 -6.73 -15.16
CA HIS A 216 5.76 -6.21 -16.25
C HIS A 216 6.71 -7.30 -16.77
N ILE A 217 7.33 -8.06 -15.85
CA ILE A 217 8.16 -9.22 -16.19
C ILE A 217 7.33 -10.25 -16.98
N THR A 218 6.10 -10.52 -16.56
CA THR A 218 5.19 -11.41 -17.30
C THR A 218 4.92 -10.93 -18.72
N ASN A 219 4.66 -9.62 -18.87
CA ASN A 219 4.45 -9.02 -20.19
C ASN A 219 5.70 -9.12 -21.08
N ASP A 220 6.88 -8.88 -20.51
CA ASP A 220 8.13 -8.96 -21.26
C ASP A 220 8.43 -10.39 -21.71
N ILE A 221 8.15 -11.39 -20.86
CA ILE A 221 8.20 -12.81 -21.24
C ILE A 221 7.18 -13.12 -22.35
N ALA A 222 5.93 -12.65 -22.21
CA ALA A 222 4.90 -12.89 -23.22
C ALA A 222 5.30 -12.32 -24.59
N ILE A 223 5.87 -11.12 -24.61
CA ILE A 223 6.37 -10.47 -25.83
C ILE A 223 7.59 -11.22 -26.39
N GLY A 224 8.57 -11.53 -25.53
CA GLY A 224 9.81 -12.17 -25.94
C GLY A 224 9.61 -13.59 -26.48
N LEU A 225 8.72 -14.35 -25.86
CA LEU A 225 8.38 -15.71 -26.30
C LEU A 225 7.23 -15.77 -27.31
N ARG A 226 6.51 -14.64 -27.53
CA ARG A 226 5.31 -14.53 -28.38
C ARG A 226 4.18 -15.48 -27.96
N THR A 227 3.97 -15.57 -26.65
CA THR A 227 2.97 -16.45 -26.03
C THR A 227 1.89 -15.64 -25.31
N SER A 228 0.86 -16.32 -24.80
CA SER A 228 -0.18 -15.69 -23.99
C SER A 228 0.34 -15.23 -22.62
N ILE A 229 -0.35 -14.26 -21.99
CA ILE A 229 0.00 -13.76 -20.65
C ILE A 229 -0.08 -14.90 -19.62
N ASP A 230 -1.05 -15.78 -19.73
CA ASP A 230 -1.25 -16.89 -18.78
C ASP A 230 -0.10 -17.90 -18.87
N VAL A 231 0.34 -18.25 -20.07
CA VAL A 231 1.51 -19.10 -20.29
C VAL A 231 2.79 -18.41 -19.80
N ALA A 232 2.97 -17.12 -20.11
CA ALA A 232 4.11 -16.35 -19.65
C ALA A 232 4.18 -16.28 -18.10
N GLU A 233 3.05 -16.12 -17.42
CA GLU A 233 2.99 -16.13 -15.96
C GLU A 233 3.38 -17.51 -15.40
N ALA A 234 2.85 -18.58 -15.97
CA ALA A 234 3.19 -19.94 -15.56
C ALA A 234 4.69 -20.25 -15.77
N VAL A 235 5.24 -19.84 -16.92
CA VAL A 235 6.68 -19.96 -17.24
C VAL A 235 7.53 -19.16 -16.23
N LYS A 236 7.13 -17.91 -15.94
CA LYS A 236 7.81 -17.06 -14.95
C LYS A 236 7.88 -17.74 -13.58
N LEU A 237 6.75 -18.27 -13.11
CA LEU A 237 6.65 -18.89 -11.78
C LEU A 237 7.42 -20.20 -11.66
N GLN A 238 7.48 -21.02 -12.73
CA GLN A 238 8.10 -22.33 -12.68
C GLN A 238 9.57 -22.31 -13.06
N TYR A 239 9.96 -21.48 -14.04
CA TYR A 239 11.29 -21.53 -14.66
C TYR A 239 12.05 -20.20 -14.56
N GLY A 240 11.39 -19.13 -14.09
CA GLY A 240 11.99 -17.81 -14.02
C GLY A 240 13.14 -17.72 -13.00
N THR A 241 14.17 -17.00 -13.38
CA THR A 241 15.25 -16.52 -12.52
C THR A 241 15.78 -15.21 -13.08
N ALA A 242 16.17 -14.30 -12.19
CA ALA A 242 16.82 -13.04 -12.58
C ALA A 242 18.34 -13.19 -12.75
N ASN A 243 18.89 -14.39 -12.64
CA ASN A 243 20.31 -14.65 -12.82
C ASN A 243 20.53 -15.69 -13.94
N PRO A 244 20.79 -15.25 -15.21
CA PRO A 244 21.02 -16.16 -16.32
C PRO A 244 22.21 -17.12 -16.12
N HIS A 245 23.19 -16.72 -15.30
CA HIS A 245 24.36 -17.55 -15.03
C HIS A 245 24.06 -18.81 -14.23
N GLU A 246 22.91 -18.89 -13.55
CA GLU A 246 22.45 -20.08 -12.83
C GLU A 246 21.77 -21.10 -13.74
N VAL A 247 21.52 -20.73 -15.00
CA VAL A 247 20.79 -21.57 -15.96
C VAL A 247 21.74 -22.23 -16.94
N GLY A 248 21.58 -23.52 -17.13
CA GLY A 248 22.32 -24.26 -18.13
C GLY A 248 21.96 -23.81 -19.56
N LYS A 249 22.95 -23.52 -20.40
CA LYS A 249 22.73 -23.03 -21.77
C LYS A 249 21.93 -23.98 -22.68
N ARG A 250 21.71 -25.21 -22.26
CA ARG A 250 20.96 -26.26 -23.01
C ARG A 250 19.63 -26.60 -22.35
N GLU A 251 19.27 -25.88 -21.27
CA GLU A 251 17.98 -26.07 -20.62
C GLU A 251 16.87 -25.48 -21.50
N GLU A 252 15.89 -26.28 -21.80
CA GLU A 252 14.74 -25.91 -22.62
C GLU A 252 13.44 -26.11 -21.84
N VAL A 253 12.46 -25.28 -22.12
CA VAL A 253 11.11 -25.33 -21.56
C VAL A 253 10.13 -25.55 -22.70
N ASP A 254 9.31 -26.58 -22.56
CA ASP A 254 8.26 -26.89 -23.52
C ASP A 254 7.00 -26.10 -23.18
N LEU A 255 6.62 -25.18 -24.06
CA LEU A 255 5.43 -24.34 -23.85
C LEU A 255 4.13 -25.13 -23.99
N SER A 256 4.12 -26.25 -24.71
CA SER A 256 2.94 -27.10 -24.85
C SER A 256 2.47 -27.71 -23.52
N LEU A 257 3.32 -27.72 -22.50
CA LEU A 257 2.97 -28.18 -21.15
C LEU A 257 1.99 -27.20 -20.44
N PHE A 258 1.92 -25.96 -20.89
CA PHE A 258 1.07 -24.92 -20.30
C PHE A 258 -0.21 -24.68 -21.09
N ASP A 259 -0.12 -24.76 -22.42
CA ASP A 259 -1.26 -24.65 -23.32
C ASP A 259 -1.02 -25.50 -24.57
N ALA A 260 -1.98 -26.37 -24.89
CA ALA A 260 -1.92 -27.27 -26.06
C ALA A 260 -1.90 -26.53 -27.40
N HIS A 261 -2.21 -25.23 -27.43
CA HIS A 261 -2.12 -24.40 -28.65
C HIS A 261 -0.76 -23.72 -28.81
N GLU A 262 0.10 -23.80 -27.80
CA GLU A 262 1.46 -23.30 -27.85
C GLU A 262 2.41 -24.41 -28.35
N GLU A 263 3.21 -24.11 -29.35
CA GLU A 263 4.18 -25.06 -29.90
C GLU A 263 5.59 -24.51 -29.74
N GLY A 264 6.49 -25.32 -29.21
CA GLY A 264 7.92 -25.07 -29.26
C GLY A 264 8.65 -25.21 -27.92
N LEU A 265 9.95 -25.50 -28.10
CA LEU A 265 10.93 -25.48 -27.02
C LEU A 265 11.57 -24.08 -26.96
N VAL A 266 11.59 -23.47 -25.81
CA VAL A 266 12.24 -22.18 -25.59
C VAL A 266 13.40 -22.31 -24.62
N SER A 267 14.50 -21.60 -24.87
CA SER A 267 15.65 -21.62 -23.99
C SER A 267 15.33 -21.01 -22.63
N ARG A 268 15.53 -21.75 -21.53
CA ARG A 268 15.41 -21.23 -20.18
C ARG A 268 16.39 -20.09 -19.90
N TYR A 269 17.57 -20.16 -20.54
CA TYR A 269 18.56 -19.08 -20.47
C TYR A 269 18.00 -17.78 -21.07
N HIS A 270 17.31 -17.86 -22.21
CA HIS A 270 16.67 -16.70 -22.83
C HIS A 270 15.54 -16.12 -21.97
N ILE A 271 14.75 -16.96 -21.29
CA ILE A 271 13.76 -16.51 -20.31
C ILE A 271 14.43 -15.72 -19.18
N ALA A 272 15.56 -16.23 -18.67
CA ALA A 272 16.31 -15.54 -17.62
C ALA A 272 16.89 -14.19 -18.09
N GLU A 273 17.36 -14.08 -19.34
CA GLU A 273 17.80 -12.81 -19.94
C GLU A 273 16.66 -11.78 -20.01
N ILE A 274 15.46 -12.21 -20.39
CA ILE A 274 14.27 -11.34 -20.42
C ILE A 274 13.93 -10.82 -19.00
N ILE A 275 14.06 -11.68 -17.99
CA ILE A 275 13.74 -11.32 -16.60
C ILE A 275 14.82 -10.40 -16.01
N GLU A 276 16.09 -10.55 -16.39
CA GLU A 276 17.19 -9.73 -15.92
C GLU A 276 17.13 -8.29 -16.48
N ALA A 277 16.64 -8.12 -17.72
CA ALA A 277 16.61 -6.83 -18.44
C ALA A 277 15.59 -5.84 -17.87
#